data_f4638ad836aea146e9cace1012263bea
#
_entry.id   f4638ad836aea146e9cace1012263bea
#
_cell.length_a   1.000
_cell.length_b   1.000
_cell.length_c   1.000
_cell.angle_alpha   90.00
_cell.angle_beta   90.00
_cell.angle_gamma   90.00
#
_symmetry.space_group_name_H-M   'P 1'
#
loop_
_entity.id
_entity.type
_entity.pdbx_description
1 polymer ?
#
loop_
_entity_poly.entity_id
_entity_poly.type
_entity_poly.pdbx_seq_one_letter_code
_entity_poly.pdbx_strand_id
1 'polypeptide(L)'
;MEAWDILVIGDGPAALRSAAVSAKNGAKTLLISSMALGNGGTGALEGLAAPIHEMNNRGHREDTIKSGYFLCDQDIVTTKTNMAIDEMNHLEKAGVVFSRDAKGLPMTKKGIGHSSSRIVDAGDASVRDVQQVLEEQCMKNGVVRRGDQLPIMLVSTKQKVDGVITLDMVNGRFVAIQNKAVILADGGFEGIFNGTDIGYGMDLALQSGI
;
A
#
# COMPACT_ATOMS: atom_id res chain seq x y z
N MET A 1 8.74 -20.73 17.37
CA MET A 1 8.34 -19.32 17.10
C MET A 1 9.16 -18.86 15.92
N GLU A 2 8.53 -18.31 14.89
CA GLU A 2 9.23 -17.80 13.72
C GLU A 2 9.68 -16.36 13.97
N ALA A 3 10.90 -16.01 13.52
CA ALA A 3 11.46 -14.67 13.68
C ALA A 3 11.70 -14.02 12.31
N TRP A 4 11.26 -12.78 12.18
CA TRP A 4 11.34 -11.94 10.99
C TRP A 4 11.96 -10.58 11.32
N ASP A 5 12.58 -9.94 10.34
CA ASP A 5 13.05 -8.57 10.54
C ASP A 5 11.88 -7.61 10.39
N ILE A 6 11.11 -7.76 9.32
CA ILE A 6 9.95 -6.92 9.01
C ILE A 6 8.71 -7.81 8.82
N LEU A 7 7.64 -7.46 9.47
CA LEU A 7 6.29 -7.96 9.19
C LEU A 7 5.48 -6.86 8.52
N VAL A 8 4.89 -7.16 7.37
CA VAL A 8 3.97 -6.26 6.68
C VAL A 8 2.56 -6.83 6.78
N ILE A 9 1.61 -6.03 7.22
CA ILE A 9 0.19 -6.39 7.33
C ILE A 9 -0.56 -5.68 6.19
N GLY A 10 -1.19 -6.46 5.31
CA GLY A 10 -1.92 -6.02 4.14
C GLY A 10 -1.49 -6.77 2.87
N ASP A 11 -2.25 -6.62 1.80
CA ASP A 11 -1.98 -7.26 0.48
C ASP A 11 -2.22 -6.29 -0.69
N GLY A 12 -2.48 -5.03 -0.41
CA GLY A 12 -2.62 -3.98 -1.42
C GLY A 12 -1.27 -3.46 -1.94
N PRO A 13 -1.28 -2.56 -2.92
CA PRO A 13 -0.06 -2.00 -3.52
C PRO A 13 0.92 -1.41 -2.51
N ALA A 14 0.42 -0.74 -1.46
CA ALA A 14 1.27 -0.17 -0.40
C ALA A 14 2.00 -1.27 0.40
N ALA A 15 1.29 -2.35 0.76
CA ALA A 15 1.87 -3.49 1.46
C ALA A 15 2.92 -4.20 0.61
N LEU A 16 2.59 -4.53 -0.63
CA LEU A 16 3.50 -5.19 -1.56
C LEU A 16 4.74 -4.35 -1.83
N ARG A 17 4.55 -3.05 -2.07
CA ARG A 17 5.67 -2.13 -2.33
C ARG A 17 6.61 -2.04 -1.13
N SER A 18 6.08 -1.89 0.08
CA SER A 18 6.89 -1.82 1.31
C SER A 18 7.60 -3.14 1.59
N ALA A 19 6.94 -4.28 1.39
CA ALA A 19 7.55 -5.60 1.57
C ALA A 19 8.67 -5.84 0.56
N ALA A 20 8.45 -5.53 -0.72
CA ALA A 20 9.47 -5.69 -1.76
C ALA A 20 10.71 -4.83 -1.50
N VAL A 21 10.53 -3.57 -1.06
CA VAL A 21 11.63 -2.67 -0.70
C VAL A 21 12.38 -3.17 0.53
N SER A 22 11.66 -3.59 1.57
CA SER A 22 12.27 -4.13 2.79
C SER A 22 13.16 -5.33 2.48
N ALA A 23 12.64 -6.30 1.71
CA ALA A 23 13.40 -7.49 1.33
C ALA A 23 14.57 -7.16 0.39
N LYS A 24 14.40 -6.25 -0.56
CA LYS A 24 15.49 -5.77 -1.45
C LYS A 24 16.65 -5.17 -0.66
N ASN A 25 16.38 -4.56 0.48
CA ASN A 25 17.40 -4.02 1.39
C ASN A 25 17.94 -5.04 2.39
N GLY A 26 17.67 -6.32 2.20
CA GLY A 26 18.24 -7.44 2.97
C GLY A 26 17.46 -7.83 4.22
N ALA A 27 16.28 -7.24 4.47
CA ALA A 27 15.46 -7.64 5.61
C ALA A 27 14.72 -8.95 5.31
N LYS A 28 14.74 -9.89 6.26
CA LYS A 28 13.89 -11.08 6.22
C LYS A 28 12.44 -10.65 6.42
N THR A 29 11.66 -10.62 5.32
CA THR A 29 10.33 -9.99 5.28
C THR A 29 9.22 -11.02 5.15
N LEU A 30 8.22 -10.92 6.02
CA LEU A 30 6.94 -11.63 5.93
C LEU A 30 5.84 -10.62 5.64
N LEU A 31 5.00 -10.92 4.66
CA LEU A 31 3.75 -10.22 4.40
C LEU A 31 2.58 -11.13 4.76
N ILE A 32 1.64 -10.62 5.53
CA ILE A 32 0.39 -11.32 5.87
C ILE A 32 -0.82 -10.53 5.41
N SER A 33 -1.85 -11.24 4.99
CA SER A 33 -3.15 -10.69 4.60
C SER A 33 -4.28 -11.41 5.29
N SER A 34 -5.30 -10.69 5.73
CA SER A 34 -6.57 -11.27 6.21
C SER A 34 -7.39 -11.89 5.08
N MET A 35 -7.08 -11.56 3.84
CA MET A 35 -7.70 -12.10 2.63
C MET A 35 -6.79 -13.17 2.00
N ALA A 36 -7.34 -13.98 1.12
CA ALA A 36 -6.53 -14.81 0.23
C ALA A 36 -5.58 -13.93 -0.60
N LEU A 37 -4.36 -14.40 -0.82
CA LEU A 37 -3.35 -13.64 -1.57
C LEU A 37 -3.85 -13.26 -2.97
N GLY A 38 -3.51 -12.06 -3.40
CA GLY A 38 -3.90 -11.53 -4.71
C GLY A 38 -5.22 -10.75 -4.72
N ASN A 39 -5.92 -10.67 -3.61
CA ASN A 39 -7.19 -9.93 -3.51
C ASN A 39 -7.04 -8.48 -3.03
N GLY A 40 -5.86 -8.07 -2.60
CA GLY A 40 -5.63 -6.75 -2.02
C GLY A 40 -5.71 -5.56 -2.98
N GLY A 41 -5.82 -5.81 -4.27
CA GLY A 41 -5.90 -4.77 -5.31
C GLY A 41 -7.26 -4.69 -6.00
N THR A 42 -8.32 -5.19 -5.38
CA THR A 42 -9.66 -5.30 -6.04
C THR A 42 -10.46 -4.01 -6.06
N GLY A 43 -10.00 -2.94 -5.42
CA GLY A 43 -10.64 -1.63 -5.46
C GLY A 43 -10.61 -1.00 -6.86
N ALA A 44 -11.64 -0.22 -7.20
CA ALA A 44 -11.69 0.54 -8.44
C ALA A 44 -10.71 1.72 -8.36
N LEU A 45 -9.48 1.53 -8.84
CA LEU A 45 -8.55 2.63 -9.07
C LEU A 45 -8.70 3.12 -10.52
N GLU A 46 -9.01 4.40 -10.68
CA GLU A 46 -9.01 5.04 -12.01
C GLU A 46 -7.59 5.17 -12.60
N GLY A 47 -6.57 4.95 -11.80
CA GLY A 47 -5.16 5.08 -12.13
C GLY A 47 -4.35 5.71 -11.00
N LEU A 48 -3.15 6.15 -11.30
CA LEU A 48 -2.21 6.77 -10.36
C LEU A 48 -2.13 8.27 -10.62
N ALA A 49 -2.22 9.08 -9.58
CA ALA A 49 -2.05 10.53 -9.70
C ALA A 49 -0.56 10.89 -9.81
N ALA A 50 -0.08 11.16 -11.03
CA ALA A 50 1.28 11.59 -11.31
C ALA A 50 1.26 12.90 -12.13
N PRO A 51 1.69 14.04 -11.56
CA PRO A 51 1.58 15.35 -12.19
C PRO A 51 2.68 15.59 -13.23
N ILE A 52 2.81 14.70 -14.23
CA ILE A 52 3.89 14.71 -15.22
C ILE A 52 3.89 15.92 -16.15
N HIS A 53 2.78 16.63 -16.27
CA HIS A 53 2.63 17.84 -17.08
C HIS A 53 2.58 19.11 -16.23
N GLU A 54 2.71 19.01 -14.91
CA GLU A 54 2.73 20.15 -14.01
C GLU A 54 4.19 20.59 -13.76
N MET A 55 4.42 21.91 -13.76
CA MET A 55 5.77 22.45 -13.47
C MET A 55 6.24 22.15 -12.05
N ASN A 56 5.30 21.88 -11.14
CA ASN A 56 5.55 21.45 -9.77
C ASN A 56 4.33 20.68 -9.23
N ASN A 57 4.50 20.01 -8.09
CA ASN A 57 3.45 19.19 -7.47
C ASN A 57 2.42 20.00 -6.67
N ARG A 58 2.41 21.33 -6.81
CA ARG A 58 1.57 22.23 -6.01
C ARG A 58 0.09 21.94 -6.19
N GLY A 59 -0.38 21.81 -7.43
CA GLY A 59 -1.78 21.52 -7.72
C GLY A 59 -2.22 20.18 -7.13
N HIS A 60 -1.37 19.14 -7.25
CA HIS A 60 -1.65 17.83 -6.67
C HIS A 60 -1.76 17.90 -5.14
N ARG A 61 -0.83 18.60 -4.49
CA ARG A 61 -0.85 18.79 -3.03
C ARG A 61 -2.07 19.56 -2.56
N GLU A 62 -2.39 20.68 -3.20
CA GLU A 62 -3.53 21.52 -2.84
C GLU A 62 -4.86 20.77 -3.00
N ASP A 63 -5.05 20.03 -4.09
CA ASP A 63 -6.25 19.23 -4.31
C ASP A 63 -6.38 18.13 -3.25
N THR A 64 -5.28 17.46 -2.89
CA THR A 64 -5.28 16.42 -1.86
C THR A 64 -5.65 16.98 -0.49
N ILE A 65 -5.09 18.14 -0.10
CA ILE A 65 -5.41 18.80 1.16
C ILE A 65 -6.87 19.25 1.19
N LYS A 66 -7.38 19.83 0.09
CA LYS A 66 -8.77 20.23 -0.01
C LYS A 66 -9.73 19.04 0.07
N SER A 67 -9.42 17.95 -0.61
CA SER A 67 -10.23 16.73 -0.56
C SER A 67 -10.29 16.13 0.85
N GLY A 68 -9.22 16.27 1.63
CA GLY A 68 -9.16 15.89 3.05
C GLY A 68 -9.75 16.94 3.99
N TYR A 69 -10.47 17.94 3.49
CA TYR A 69 -11.06 19.03 4.29
C TYR A 69 -10.06 19.70 5.24
N PHE A 70 -8.79 19.75 4.88
CA PHE A 70 -7.67 20.30 5.68
C PHE A 70 -7.43 19.56 7.01
N LEU A 71 -8.00 18.36 7.20
CA LEU A 71 -7.80 17.53 8.41
C LEU A 71 -6.61 16.58 8.31
N CYS A 72 -6.06 16.43 7.11
CA CYS A 72 -4.91 15.54 6.86
C CYS A 72 -3.59 16.14 7.39
N ASP A 73 -2.63 15.27 7.69
CA ASP A 73 -1.24 15.68 7.93
C ASP A 73 -0.63 16.20 6.61
N GLN A 74 -0.36 17.51 6.56
CA GLN A 74 0.08 18.19 5.35
C GLN A 74 1.54 17.87 4.99
N ASP A 75 2.37 17.48 5.94
CA ASP A 75 3.75 17.05 5.67
C ASP A 75 3.77 15.67 5.00
N ILE A 76 2.90 14.76 5.45
CA ILE A 76 2.70 13.47 4.79
C ILE A 76 2.16 13.67 3.38
N VAL A 77 1.16 14.54 3.19
CA VAL A 77 0.63 14.86 1.85
C VAL A 77 1.72 15.44 0.95
N THR A 78 2.54 16.34 1.47
CA THR A 78 3.66 16.95 0.71
C THR A 78 4.66 15.89 0.29
N THR A 79 5.07 15.02 1.19
CA THR A 79 5.98 13.90 0.91
C THR A 79 5.41 12.98 -0.17
N LYS A 80 4.17 12.54 0.00
CA LYS A 80 3.48 11.64 -0.93
C LYS A 80 3.36 12.24 -2.34
N THR A 81 2.94 13.49 -2.45
CA THR A 81 2.75 14.14 -3.76
C THR A 81 4.07 14.43 -4.46
N ASN A 82 5.15 14.72 -3.71
CA ASN A 82 6.48 14.88 -4.27
C ASN A 82 7.05 13.58 -4.84
N MET A 83 6.72 12.43 -4.28
CA MET A 83 7.19 11.12 -4.73
C MET A 83 6.36 10.52 -5.86
N ALA A 84 5.22 11.10 -6.22
CA ALA A 84 4.25 10.50 -7.14
C ALA A 84 4.83 10.16 -8.52
N ILE A 85 5.65 11.06 -9.11
CA ILE A 85 6.29 10.84 -10.42
C ILE A 85 7.36 9.73 -10.31
N ASP A 86 8.15 9.73 -9.25
CA ASP A 86 9.20 8.74 -9.04
C ASP A 86 8.61 7.35 -8.86
N GLU A 87 7.50 7.22 -8.15
CA GLU A 87 6.80 5.94 -8.00
C GLU A 87 6.15 5.48 -9.30
N MET A 88 5.55 6.38 -10.10
CA MET A 88 5.08 6.03 -11.44
C MET A 88 6.23 5.47 -12.30
N ASN A 89 7.35 6.18 -12.36
CA ASN A 89 8.54 5.75 -13.10
C ASN A 89 9.09 4.41 -12.57
N HIS A 90 9.01 4.19 -11.25
CA HIS A 90 9.41 2.93 -10.65
C HIS A 90 8.53 1.77 -11.11
N LEU A 91 7.21 1.94 -11.09
CA LEU A 91 6.25 0.93 -11.55
C LEU A 91 6.41 0.63 -13.04
N GLU A 92 6.65 1.65 -13.86
CA GLU A 92 6.91 1.47 -15.30
C GLU A 92 8.20 0.66 -15.54
N LYS A 93 9.28 0.99 -14.85
CA LYS A 93 10.53 0.20 -14.89
C LYS A 93 10.37 -1.22 -14.37
N ALA A 94 9.42 -1.43 -13.47
CA ALA A 94 9.10 -2.74 -12.93
C ALA A 94 8.24 -3.59 -13.87
N GLY A 95 7.57 -2.98 -14.87
CA GLY A 95 6.81 -3.69 -15.89
C GLY A 95 5.37 -3.22 -16.10
N VAL A 96 4.89 -2.23 -15.36
CA VAL A 96 3.56 -1.64 -15.60
C VAL A 96 3.59 -0.86 -16.91
N VAL A 97 2.66 -1.14 -17.81
CA VAL A 97 2.55 -0.46 -19.11
C VAL A 97 1.44 0.57 -19.04
N PHE A 98 1.80 1.83 -18.80
CA PHE A 98 0.84 2.92 -18.82
C PHE A 98 0.42 3.30 -20.24
N SER A 99 -0.82 3.77 -20.40
CA SER A 99 -1.38 4.28 -21.64
C SER A 99 -0.54 5.45 -22.18
N ARG A 100 -0.25 5.44 -23.48
CA ARG A 100 0.61 6.43 -24.14
C ARG A 100 -0.09 7.09 -25.33
N ASP A 101 0.26 8.33 -25.58
CA ASP A 101 -0.18 9.06 -26.77
C ASP A 101 0.58 8.61 -28.04
N ALA A 102 0.20 9.17 -29.18
CA ALA A 102 0.84 8.89 -30.46
C ALA A 102 2.34 9.27 -30.52
N LYS A 103 2.82 10.08 -29.58
CA LYS A 103 4.23 10.48 -29.45
C LYS A 103 4.98 9.62 -28.43
N GLY A 104 4.31 8.63 -27.83
CA GLY A 104 4.89 7.75 -26.82
C GLY A 104 5.00 8.36 -25.42
N LEU A 105 4.34 9.49 -25.16
CA LEU A 105 4.28 10.10 -23.82
C LEU A 105 3.14 9.49 -22.99
N PRO A 106 3.28 9.33 -21.66
CA PRO A 106 2.18 8.85 -20.83
C PRO A 106 0.96 9.76 -20.96
N MET A 107 -0.20 9.15 -21.19
CA MET A 107 -1.46 9.88 -21.22
C MET A 107 -1.93 10.19 -19.81
N THR A 108 -2.49 11.38 -19.64
CA THR A 108 -3.12 11.77 -18.39
C THR A 108 -4.58 12.10 -18.59
N LYS A 109 -5.42 11.72 -17.62
CA LYS A 109 -6.82 12.12 -17.56
C LYS A 109 -7.12 12.89 -16.27
N LYS A 110 -8.22 13.65 -16.28
CA LYS A 110 -8.71 14.35 -15.10
C LYS A 110 -9.64 13.42 -14.33
N GLY A 111 -9.35 13.19 -13.06
CA GLY A 111 -10.22 12.44 -12.16
C GLY A 111 -11.03 13.33 -11.23
N ILE A 112 -11.90 12.71 -10.45
CA ILE A 112 -12.71 13.40 -9.43
C ILE A 112 -11.78 14.03 -8.38
N GLY A 113 -12.05 15.27 -8.02
CA GLY A 113 -11.26 16.01 -7.02
C GLY A 113 -9.95 16.61 -7.55
N HIS A 114 -9.60 16.39 -8.83
CA HIS A 114 -8.39 16.96 -9.43
C HIS A 114 -8.68 18.25 -10.19
N SER A 115 -7.89 19.29 -9.95
CA SER A 115 -7.98 20.56 -10.68
C SER A 115 -7.40 20.45 -12.09
N SER A 116 -6.43 19.54 -12.33
CA SER A 116 -5.79 19.29 -13.62
C SER A 116 -5.73 17.80 -13.97
N SER A 117 -5.39 17.49 -15.24
CA SER A 117 -5.19 16.12 -15.70
C SER A 117 -3.85 15.60 -15.19
N ARG A 118 -3.87 14.59 -14.31
CA ARG A 118 -2.66 13.97 -13.76
C ARG A 118 -2.80 12.48 -13.48
N ILE A 119 -3.96 11.89 -13.76
CA ILE A 119 -4.13 10.44 -13.56
C ILE A 119 -3.55 9.72 -14.77
N VAL A 120 -2.54 8.90 -14.53
CA VAL A 120 -2.01 7.92 -15.49
C VAL A 120 -2.66 6.57 -15.21
N ASP A 121 -3.00 5.83 -16.26
CA ASP A 121 -3.62 4.51 -16.15
C ASP A 121 -3.03 3.50 -17.15
N ALA A 122 -3.33 2.24 -16.93
CA ALA A 122 -3.05 1.13 -17.83
C ALA A 122 -4.36 0.56 -18.43
N GLY A 123 -5.34 1.44 -18.68
CA GLY A 123 -6.68 1.04 -19.09
C GLY A 123 -7.48 0.42 -17.93
N ASP A 124 -8.41 -0.45 -18.24
CA ASP A 124 -9.30 -1.08 -17.26
C ASP A 124 -8.58 -2.05 -16.30
N ALA A 125 -7.33 -2.40 -16.61
CA ALA A 125 -6.52 -3.33 -15.83
C ALA A 125 -5.55 -2.65 -14.85
N SER A 126 -5.57 -1.32 -14.73
CA SER A 126 -4.55 -0.55 -13.97
C SER A 126 -4.25 -1.10 -12.58
N VAL A 127 -5.29 -1.45 -11.82
CA VAL A 127 -5.12 -2.01 -10.46
C VAL A 127 -4.44 -3.36 -10.50
N ARG A 128 -4.92 -4.24 -11.38
CA ARG A 128 -4.42 -5.61 -11.53
C ARG A 128 -2.97 -5.62 -11.99
N ASP A 129 -2.63 -4.78 -12.95
CA ASP A 129 -1.27 -4.71 -13.49
C ASP A 129 -0.28 -4.20 -12.45
N VAL A 130 -0.64 -3.17 -11.69
CA VAL A 130 0.18 -2.69 -10.57
C VAL A 130 0.32 -3.76 -9.49
N GLN A 131 -0.79 -4.41 -9.12
CA GLN A 131 -0.80 -5.49 -8.13
C GLN A 131 0.13 -6.64 -8.59
N GLN A 132 -0.04 -7.14 -9.79
CA GLN A 132 0.74 -8.24 -10.34
C GLN A 132 2.24 -7.92 -10.37
N VAL A 133 2.61 -6.75 -10.88
CA VAL A 133 4.02 -6.32 -10.95
C VAL A 133 4.63 -6.23 -9.56
N LEU A 134 3.91 -5.71 -8.58
CA LEU A 134 4.40 -5.64 -7.19
C LEU A 134 4.50 -7.02 -6.54
N GLU A 135 3.59 -7.94 -6.83
CA GLU A 135 3.69 -9.34 -6.40
C GLU A 135 4.93 -10.03 -6.97
N GLU A 136 5.20 -9.83 -8.26
CA GLU A 136 6.41 -10.33 -8.90
C GLU A 136 7.68 -9.74 -8.24
N GLN A 137 7.67 -8.45 -7.89
CA GLN A 137 8.78 -7.84 -7.14
C GLN A 137 8.95 -8.47 -5.75
N CYS A 138 7.86 -8.78 -5.04
CA CYS A 138 7.91 -9.50 -3.77
C CYS A 138 8.55 -10.89 -3.94
N MET A 139 8.09 -11.67 -4.92
CA MET A 139 8.65 -13.01 -5.21
C MET A 139 10.14 -12.93 -5.58
N LYS A 140 10.51 -12.01 -6.47
CA LYS A 140 11.89 -11.80 -6.91
C LYS A 140 12.83 -11.44 -5.77
N ASN A 141 12.35 -10.70 -4.77
CA ASN A 141 13.14 -10.28 -3.60
C ASN A 141 13.04 -11.26 -2.42
N GLY A 142 12.34 -12.38 -2.56
CA GLY A 142 12.26 -13.42 -1.52
C GLY A 142 11.32 -13.08 -0.36
N VAL A 143 10.33 -12.21 -0.58
CA VAL A 143 9.27 -11.96 0.42
C VAL A 143 8.45 -13.23 0.61
N VAL A 144 8.31 -13.68 1.86
CA VAL A 144 7.36 -14.74 2.21
C VAL A 144 5.98 -14.11 2.35
N ARG A 145 4.97 -14.68 1.71
CA ARG A 145 3.59 -14.18 1.74
C ARG A 145 2.64 -15.25 2.28
N ARG A 146 1.71 -14.82 3.15
CA ARG A 146 0.67 -15.69 3.73
C ARG A 146 -0.67 -14.98 3.69
N GLY A 147 -1.65 -15.58 3.01
CA GLY A 147 -3.07 -15.19 3.08
C GLY A 147 -3.78 -15.83 4.27
N ASP A 148 -5.03 -15.45 4.47
CA ASP A 148 -5.93 -15.97 5.50
C ASP A 148 -5.34 -15.89 6.91
N GLN A 149 -4.55 -14.85 7.18
CA GLN A 149 -3.92 -14.55 8.46
C GLN A 149 -4.49 -13.24 9.02
N LEU A 150 -5.48 -13.35 9.88
CA LEU A 150 -6.10 -12.18 10.51
C LEU A 150 -5.23 -11.69 11.67
N PRO A 151 -4.69 -10.46 11.62
CA PRO A 151 -3.95 -9.89 12.73
C PRO A 151 -4.92 -9.53 13.86
N ILE A 152 -4.62 -10.01 15.09
CA ILE A 152 -5.50 -9.85 16.25
C ILE A 152 -4.93 -8.86 17.26
N MET A 153 -3.60 -8.89 17.48
CA MET A 153 -2.97 -8.08 18.50
C MET A 153 -1.50 -7.86 18.18
N LEU A 154 -1.02 -6.62 18.39
CA LEU A 154 0.41 -6.33 18.47
C LEU A 154 0.92 -6.71 19.86
N VAL A 155 2.00 -7.47 19.90
CA VAL A 155 2.72 -7.72 21.15
C VAL A 155 3.72 -6.59 21.33
N SER A 156 3.41 -5.65 22.21
CA SER A 156 4.18 -4.43 22.37
C SER A 156 4.54 -4.17 23.85
N THR A 157 5.66 -3.51 24.03
CA THR A 157 6.02 -2.80 25.27
C THR A 157 5.81 -1.30 25.04
N LYS A 158 5.98 -0.46 26.07
CA LYS A 158 5.78 1.00 25.93
C LYS A 158 6.63 1.68 24.84
N GLN A 159 7.63 1.02 24.30
CA GLN A 159 8.61 1.62 23.38
C GLN A 159 8.86 0.79 22.12
N LYS A 160 8.27 -0.41 22.01
CA LYS A 160 8.64 -1.34 20.94
C LYS A 160 7.53 -2.36 20.68
N VAL A 161 7.36 -2.69 19.39
CA VAL A 161 6.56 -3.84 18.96
C VAL A 161 7.52 -5.03 18.78
N ASP A 162 7.29 -6.11 19.50
CA ASP A 162 8.12 -7.32 19.48
C ASP A 162 7.52 -8.46 18.67
N GLY A 163 6.24 -8.35 18.30
CA GLY A 163 5.56 -9.38 17.54
C GLY A 163 4.10 -9.06 17.26
N VAL A 164 3.47 -9.98 16.56
CA VAL A 164 2.04 -9.96 16.24
C VAL A 164 1.43 -11.33 16.54
N ILE A 165 0.24 -11.36 17.11
CA ILE A 165 -0.59 -12.55 17.19
C ILE A 165 -1.60 -12.49 16.07
N THR A 166 -1.64 -13.54 15.25
CA THR A 166 -2.60 -13.69 14.15
C THR A 166 -3.51 -14.89 14.40
N LEU A 167 -4.68 -14.87 13.81
CA LEU A 167 -5.54 -16.05 13.64
C LEU A 167 -5.31 -16.60 12.23
N ASP A 168 -4.81 -17.81 12.13
CA ASP A 168 -4.84 -18.59 10.89
C ASP A 168 -6.28 -19.04 10.65
N MET A 169 -6.94 -18.39 9.68
CA MET A 169 -8.36 -18.60 9.42
C MET A 169 -8.67 -19.94 8.74
N VAL A 170 -7.66 -20.56 8.11
CA VAL A 170 -7.79 -21.90 7.51
C VAL A 170 -7.84 -22.99 8.58
N ASN A 171 -6.98 -22.87 9.59
CA ASN A 171 -6.81 -23.90 10.62
C ASN A 171 -7.46 -23.55 11.97
N GLY A 172 -7.99 -22.32 12.12
CA GLY A 172 -8.58 -21.84 13.37
C GLY A 172 -7.58 -21.74 14.53
N ARG A 173 -6.31 -21.45 14.25
CA ARG A 173 -5.24 -21.44 15.27
C ARG A 173 -4.63 -20.06 15.43
N PHE A 174 -4.33 -19.69 16.67
CA PHE A 174 -3.51 -18.52 16.93
C PHE A 174 -2.03 -18.80 16.65
N VAL A 175 -1.39 -17.87 15.94
CA VAL A 175 0.02 -17.94 15.58
C VAL A 175 0.72 -16.70 16.12
N ALA A 176 1.79 -16.90 16.90
CA ALA A 176 2.66 -15.82 17.37
C ALA A 176 3.83 -15.66 16.40
N ILE A 177 3.96 -14.46 15.84
CA ILE A 177 5.01 -14.07 14.89
C ILE A 177 5.91 -13.04 15.57
N GLN A 178 7.19 -13.37 15.76
CA GLN A 178 8.16 -12.42 16.28
C GLN A 178 8.73 -11.57 15.15
N ASN A 179 8.88 -10.27 15.39
CA ASN A 179 9.44 -9.35 14.41
C ASN A 179 10.18 -8.19 15.10
N LYS A 180 11.05 -7.50 14.33
CA LYS A 180 11.75 -6.30 14.81
C LYS A 180 10.95 -5.02 14.54
N ALA A 181 10.18 -5.00 13.45
CA ALA A 181 9.26 -3.90 13.11
C ALA A 181 8.04 -4.41 12.35
N VAL A 182 6.93 -3.68 12.46
CA VAL A 182 5.68 -3.93 11.75
C VAL A 182 5.36 -2.75 10.85
N ILE A 183 4.92 -3.04 9.63
CA ILE A 183 4.36 -2.06 8.71
C ILE A 183 2.87 -2.37 8.56
N LEU A 184 2.02 -1.44 8.97
CA LEU A 184 0.58 -1.51 8.80
C LEU A 184 0.21 -0.89 7.45
N ALA A 185 -0.29 -1.69 6.53
CA ALA A 185 -0.61 -1.29 5.16
C ALA A 185 -1.86 -2.02 4.63
N ASP A 186 -2.84 -2.21 5.50
CA ASP A 186 -4.07 -2.98 5.27
C ASP A 186 -5.28 -2.08 4.90
N GLY A 187 -5.02 -0.87 4.44
CA GLY A 187 -6.04 0.07 4.00
C GLY A 187 -6.53 1.01 5.11
N GLY A 188 -7.69 1.60 4.87
CA GLY A 188 -8.33 2.54 5.78
C GLY A 188 -9.42 1.88 6.63
N PHE A 189 -10.39 2.69 7.05
CA PHE A 189 -11.52 2.26 7.88
C PHE A 189 -12.88 2.60 7.27
N GLU A 190 -12.92 2.81 5.97
CA GLU A 190 -14.13 3.18 5.24
C GLU A 190 -15.24 2.14 5.36
N GLY A 191 -14.88 0.88 5.61
CA GLY A 191 -15.82 -0.21 5.83
C GLY A 191 -16.74 -0.04 7.03
N ILE A 192 -16.37 0.82 8.01
CA ILE A 192 -17.25 1.20 9.11
C ILE A 192 -18.49 1.94 8.59
N PHE A 193 -18.35 2.64 7.46
CA PHE A 193 -19.44 3.41 6.83
C PHE A 193 -19.98 2.69 5.59
N ASN A 194 -19.21 2.65 4.51
CA ASN A 194 -19.68 2.17 3.21
C ASN A 194 -18.57 1.63 2.30
N GLY A 195 -17.36 1.43 2.82
CA GLY A 195 -16.20 0.92 2.08
C GLY A 195 -15.95 -0.55 2.32
N THR A 196 -14.83 -1.04 1.82
CA THR A 196 -14.35 -2.42 1.97
C THR A 196 -13.30 -2.58 3.07
N ASP A 197 -12.56 -1.53 3.36
CA ASP A 197 -11.45 -1.54 4.30
C ASP A 197 -11.95 -1.41 5.73
N ILE A 198 -11.62 -2.37 6.57
CA ILE A 198 -12.21 -2.53 7.92
C ILE A 198 -11.39 -1.83 9.01
N GLY A 199 -10.16 -1.41 8.71
CA GLY A 199 -9.32 -0.65 9.64
C GLY A 199 -8.60 -1.49 10.69
N TYR A 200 -8.32 -2.75 10.42
CA TYR A 200 -7.60 -3.62 11.36
C TYR A 200 -6.27 -3.03 11.84
N GLY A 201 -5.46 -2.49 10.93
CA GLY A 201 -4.17 -1.89 11.29
C GLY A 201 -4.30 -0.68 12.20
N MET A 202 -5.32 0.16 11.96
CA MET A 202 -5.60 1.31 12.82
C MET A 202 -6.04 0.87 14.21
N ASP A 203 -6.91 -0.14 14.32
CA ASP A 203 -7.34 -0.71 15.60
C ASP A 203 -6.14 -1.30 16.37
N LEU A 204 -5.28 -2.06 15.69
CA LEU A 204 -4.06 -2.62 16.28
C LEU A 204 -3.12 -1.53 16.82
N ALA A 205 -2.95 -0.43 16.09
CA ALA A 205 -2.13 0.69 16.52
C ALA A 205 -2.73 1.36 17.77
N LEU A 206 -4.03 1.66 17.74
CA LEU A 206 -4.75 2.27 18.89
C LEU A 206 -4.70 1.39 20.13
N GLN A 207 -4.94 0.09 20.02
CA GLN A 207 -4.84 -0.86 21.14
C GLN A 207 -3.44 -0.91 21.75
N SER A 208 -2.42 -0.67 20.95
CA SER A 208 -1.01 -0.68 21.37
C SER A 208 -0.55 0.66 21.95
N GLY A 209 -1.39 1.68 21.91
CA GLY A 209 -1.07 3.03 22.40
C GLY A 209 -0.12 3.80 21.47
N ILE A 210 -0.16 3.49 20.17
CA ILE A 210 0.65 4.11 19.12
C ILE A 210 -0.21 5.08 18.31
#